data_961d14a992e5c0d28f6c0d7faccd2090
#
_entry.id   961d14a992e5c0d28f6c0d7faccd2090
#
_cell.length_a   1.000
_cell.length_b   1.000
_cell.length_c   1.000
_cell.angle_alpha   90.00
_cell.angle_beta   90.00
_cell.angle_gamma   90.00
#
_symmetry.space_group_name_H-M   'P 1'
#
loop_
_entity.id
_entity.type
_entity.pdbx_description
1 polymer ?
#
loop_
_entity_poly.entity_id
_entity_poly.type
_entity_poly.pdbx_seq_one_letter_code
_entity_poly.pdbx_strand_id
1 'polypeptide(L)'
;MRSVVRLTASATNALPRWLLLTISIVYAAFGLFGRDPWKNEDAAGFGVMWTMARGNAHDWLFPNLVGKYLPDNGPLGYWLGASSIRALAPWVDASNASRVFTGLLFCGACAFVWYAAYLLGRRPEVQPFKYAFGGEPEPRDYGRTLADGALLILLACFGLAERGHETTPQLAQFVCIAMLVYGLVRMIDKPIQGALVWGLALGLVALASNPVLVAALLVGTLAMTIIVPETRTRWLLLAGLPVALVLSLSWPVAALCAYPDDAVWYLNQWVSTSLNAFAGPPGSVARYALKNLPLFTWPAWPLAIWSWFSWSGLRRAPHVAIPVSVITPLLILVVLQSHQTNLLFMLLLPALAVLATFALPTLNRGTINAIDWFALLSFTILGSTVWLFWIAGLTGFPAPLARNMARYAPGFVPQFKMLSFVCAVAVTVCWFVLVRWRLARHPKVLWRSVVLSSAGTTLMWVLVMTLWLPNINYSRTYKDVAEQIASHLPDDYSCISPVRLGNAQIATFAYFGHMHFAFDQDCDVILRQDTQDYGEPSSLSNFVWKLVWEGRRVADRDERFRLYVRIDRPKPPVTHRAWRPRRAVPADTD
;
A
#
# COMPACT_ATOMS: atom_id res chain seq x y z
N MET A 1 -7.39 9.92 -39.75
CA MET A 1 -6.79 10.54 -38.54
C MET A 1 -5.27 10.61 -38.71
N ARG A 2 -4.62 11.76 -38.50
CA ARG A 2 -3.16 11.84 -38.54
C ARG A 2 -2.62 11.21 -37.26
N SER A 3 -1.79 10.17 -37.38
CA SER A 3 -1.10 9.56 -36.22
C SER A 3 -0.20 10.61 -35.55
N VAL A 4 -0.30 10.74 -34.24
CA VAL A 4 0.52 11.65 -33.42
C VAL A 4 1.97 11.14 -33.28
N VAL A 5 2.17 9.83 -33.52
CA VAL A 5 3.42 9.11 -33.22
C VAL A 5 4.16 8.76 -34.52
N ARG A 6 5.46 9.08 -34.58
CA ARG A 6 6.37 8.68 -35.66
C ARG A 6 7.52 7.87 -35.09
N LEU A 7 7.50 6.57 -35.28
CA LEU A 7 8.49 5.62 -34.74
C LEU A 7 8.92 4.61 -35.79
N THR A 8 10.17 4.19 -35.70
CA THR A 8 10.73 3.06 -36.46
C THR A 8 10.63 1.77 -35.64
N ALA A 9 10.66 0.60 -36.30
CA ALA A 9 10.65 -0.72 -35.66
C ALA A 9 11.75 -0.88 -34.60
N SER A 10 12.92 -0.26 -34.80
CA SER A 10 14.01 -0.29 -33.83
C SER A 10 13.68 0.38 -32.48
N ALA A 11 12.66 1.25 -32.43
CA ALA A 11 12.21 1.91 -31.20
C ALA A 11 11.34 1.00 -30.31
N THR A 12 10.89 -0.14 -30.82
CA THR A 12 10.00 -1.06 -30.12
C THR A 12 10.65 -2.39 -29.75
N ASN A 13 11.97 -2.42 -29.67
CA ASN A 13 12.67 -3.56 -29.09
C ASN A 13 12.21 -3.76 -27.64
N ALA A 14 11.57 -4.90 -27.35
CA ALA A 14 11.08 -5.21 -26.03
C ALA A 14 12.24 -5.39 -25.03
N LEU A 15 11.99 -5.03 -23.78
CA LEU A 15 12.93 -5.34 -22.69
C LEU A 15 13.04 -6.87 -22.55
N PRO A 16 14.25 -7.43 -22.33
CA PRO A 16 14.37 -8.86 -22.04
C PRO A 16 13.49 -9.25 -20.85
N ARG A 17 12.64 -10.24 -21.03
CA ARG A 17 11.64 -10.64 -20.01
C ARG A 17 12.27 -10.95 -18.66
N TRP A 18 13.43 -11.63 -18.68
CA TRP A 18 14.14 -11.96 -17.44
C TRP A 18 14.55 -10.70 -16.66
N LEU A 19 14.97 -9.62 -17.36
CA LEU A 19 15.37 -8.38 -16.71
C LEU A 19 14.16 -7.67 -16.07
N LEU A 20 13.03 -7.59 -16.79
CA LEU A 20 11.80 -7.01 -16.27
C LEU A 20 11.28 -7.78 -15.04
N LEU A 21 11.28 -9.12 -15.12
CA LEU A 21 10.90 -9.98 -14.00
C LEU A 21 11.86 -9.83 -12.82
N THR A 22 13.17 -9.80 -13.07
CA THR A 22 14.18 -9.61 -12.01
C THR A 22 14.00 -8.29 -11.29
N ILE A 23 13.83 -7.17 -12.01
CA ILE A 23 13.58 -5.86 -11.39
C ILE A 23 12.30 -5.91 -10.54
N SER A 24 11.23 -6.49 -11.07
CA SER A 24 9.94 -6.58 -10.35
C SER A 24 10.03 -7.46 -9.11
N ILE A 25 10.69 -8.62 -9.20
CA ILE A 25 10.87 -9.54 -8.07
C ILE A 25 11.79 -8.93 -7.02
N VAL A 26 12.92 -8.35 -7.42
CA VAL A 26 13.84 -7.67 -6.51
C VAL A 26 13.13 -6.52 -5.79
N TYR A 27 12.41 -5.68 -6.53
CA TYR A 27 11.63 -4.61 -5.95
C TYR A 27 10.60 -5.14 -4.92
N ALA A 28 9.84 -6.18 -5.25
CA ALA A 28 8.81 -6.74 -4.39
C ALA A 28 9.39 -7.49 -3.17
N ALA A 29 10.49 -8.23 -3.34
CA ALA A 29 11.04 -9.08 -2.28
C ALA A 29 11.76 -8.28 -1.18
N PHE A 30 12.52 -7.25 -1.56
CA PHE A 30 13.24 -6.43 -0.59
C PHE A 30 12.27 -5.53 0.20
N GLY A 31 12.37 -5.57 1.53
CA GLY A 31 11.51 -4.81 2.44
C GLY A 31 10.20 -5.51 2.84
N LEU A 32 9.86 -6.66 2.24
CA LEU A 32 8.75 -7.49 2.74
C LEU A 32 9.15 -8.26 3.99
N PHE A 33 10.27 -8.98 3.93
CA PHE A 33 10.68 -9.93 4.97
C PHE A 33 11.81 -9.36 5.85
N GLY A 34 11.97 -9.96 7.05
CA GLY A 34 13.07 -9.64 7.96
C GLY A 34 12.90 -8.32 8.73
N ARG A 35 11.69 -7.79 8.82
CA ARG A 35 11.34 -6.63 9.63
C ARG A 35 10.12 -6.89 10.51
N ASP A 36 10.03 -6.17 11.63
CA ASP A 36 8.83 -6.19 12.47
C ASP A 36 7.65 -5.49 11.77
N PRO A 37 6.41 -5.67 12.23
CA PRO A 37 5.31 -4.79 11.90
C PRO A 37 5.62 -3.35 12.35
N TRP A 38 5.65 -2.42 11.39
CA TRP A 38 6.00 -1.03 11.69
C TRP A 38 4.80 -0.23 12.17
N LYS A 39 5.05 0.82 12.94
CA LYS A 39 4.03 1.73 13.46
C LYS A 39 3.07 2.20 12.37
N ASN A 40 1.85 2.55 12.80
CA ASN A 40 0.69 2.94 12.01
C ASN A 40 0.04 1.75 11.27
N GLU A 41 -0.22 1.88 9.99
CA GLU A 41 -1.11 0.99 9.25
C GLU A 41 -0.58 -0.44 9.09
N ASP A 42 0.74 -0.63 8.92
CA ASP A 42 1.35 -1.97 8.77
C ASP A 42 1.12 -2.84 10.00
N ALA A 43 1.36 -2.28 11.20
CA ALA A 43 1.13 -3.01 12.44
C ALA A 43 -0.35 -3.21 12.75
N ALA A 44 -1.20 -2.20 12.49
CA ALA A 44 -2.64 -2.32 12.70
C ALA A 44 -3.25 -3.37 11.78
N GLY A 45 -2.92 -3.33 10.48
CA GLY A 45 -3.37 -4.32 9.51
C GLY A 45 -2.93 -5.74 9.84
N PHE A 46 -1.64 -5.91 10.18
CA PHE A 46 -1.12 -7.18 10.68
C PHE A 46 -1.86 -7.67 11.92
N GLY A 47 -2.13 -6.79 12.89
CA GLY A 47 -2.80 -7.14 14.15
C GLY A 47 -4.20 -7.72 13.93
N VAL A 48 -4.99 -7.15 12.99
CA VAL A 48 -6.30 -7.71 12.60
C VAL A 48 -6.14 -9.08 11.94
N MET A 49 -5.20 -9.25 11.01
CA MET A 49 -4.93 -10.53 10.36
C MET A 49 -4.52 -11.61 11.36
N TRP A 50 -3.67 -11.24 12.33
CA TRP A 50 -3.23 -12.14 13.38
C TRP A 50 -4.35 -12.53 14.36
N THR A 51 -5.19 -11.55 14.77
CA THR A 51 -6.40 -11.81 15.58
C THR A 51 -7.34 -12.77 14.86
N MET A 52 -7.64 -12.49 13.60
CA MET A 52 -8.51 -13.31 12.75
C MET A 52 -7.93 -14.72 12.54
N ALA A 53 -6.61 -14.85 12.34
CA ALA A 53 -5.96 -16.15 12.16
C ALA A 53 -6.07 -17.05 13.40
N ARG A 54 -6.10 -16.48 14.60
CA ARG A 54 -6.25 -17.20 15.87
C ARG A 54 -7.69 -17.32 16.35
N GLY A 55 -8.56 -16.51 15.76
CA GLY A 55 -9.96 -16.40 16.14
C GLY A 55 -10.86 -17.47 15.52
N ASN A 56 -12.14 -17.34 15.81
CA ASN A 56 -13.21 -18.22 15.34
C ASN A 56 -13.93 -17.63 14.10
N ALA A 57 -15.07 -18.24 13.69
CA ALA A 57 -15.85 -17.79 12.53
C ALA A 57 -16.36 -16.34 12.67
N HIS A 58 -16.66 -15.91 13.90
CA HIS A 58 -17.09 -14.54 14.18
C HIS A 58 -15.99 -13.52 13.83
N ASP A 59 -14.73 -13.79 14.23
CA ASP A 59 -13.59 -12.90 13.93
C ASP A 59 -13.30 -12.83 12.43
N TRP A 60 -13.65 -13.87 11.66
CA TRP A 60 -13.51 -13.86 10.20
C TRP A 60 -14.59 -13.03 9.52
N LEU A 61 -15.79 -12.95 10.09
CA LEU A 61 -16.88 -12.13 9.56
C LEU A 61 -16.78 -10.66 9.99
N PHE A 62 -16.28 -10.39 11.19
CA PHE A 62 -16.19 -9.05 11.75
C PHE A 62 -14.74 -8.69 12.07
N PRO A 63 -13.99 -8.09 11.12
CA PRO A 63 -12.62 -7.67 11.35
C PRO A 63 -12.48 -6.86 12.64
N ASN A 64 -11.62 -7.35 13.54
CA ASN A 64 -11.37 -6.73 14.82
C ASN A 64 -9.90 -6.86 15.21
N LEU A 65 -9.44 -5.97 16.07
CA LEU A 65 -8.11 -5.97 16.64
C LEU A 65 -8.21 -6.37 18.11
N VAL A 66 -7.94 -7.62 18.42
CA VAL A 66 -7.99 -8.17 19.79
C VAL A 66 -9.30 -7.78 20.49
N GLY A 67 -10.43 -7.79 19.75
CA GLY A 67 -11.75 -7.47 20.21
C GLY A 67 -12.27 -6.06 19.95
N LYS A 68 -11.43 -5.15 19.53
CA LYS A 68 -11.85 -3.85 19.04
C LYS A 68 -12.27 -3.95 17.58
N TYR A 69 -13.54 -3.74 17.28
CA TYR A 69 -14.00 -3.70 15.89
C TYR A 69 -13.41 -2.54 15.12
N LEU A 70 -13.03 -2.80 13.86
CA LEU A 70 -12.47 -1.83 12.92
C LEU A 70 -13.29 -1.84 11.62
N PRO A 71 -14.44 -1.17 11.58
CA PRO A 71 -15.33 -1.16 10.42
C PRO A 71 -14.93 -0.14 9.35
N ASP A 72 -13.62 0.06 9.12
CA ASP A 72 -13.11 1.02 8.13
C ASP A 72 -13.04 0.42 6.73
N ASN A 73 -12.76 -0.88 6.64
CA ASN A 73 -12.56 -1.61 5.39
C ASN A 73 -13.32 -2.95 5.43
N GLY A 74 -13.59 -3.50 4.25
CA GLY A 74 -14.12 -4.85 4.12
C GLY A 74 -13.08 -5.92 4.48
N PRO A 75 -13.51 -7.19 4.64
CA PRO A 75 -12.68 -8.24 5.22
C PRO A 75 -11.64 -8.85 4.29
N LEU A 76 -11.72 -8.68 2.96
CA LEU A 76 -10.91 -9.42 1.98
C LEU A 76 -9.41 -9.33 2.25
N GLY A 77 -8.87 -8.13 2.49
CA GLY A 77 -7.45 -7.94 2.75
C GLY A 77 -6.99 -8.70 4.01
N TYR A 78 -7.83 -8.69 5.03
CA TYR A 78 -7.58 -9.41 6.28
C TYR A 78 -7.70 -10.92 6.11
N TRP A 79 -8.71 -11.41 5.36
CA TRP A 79 -8.84 -12.84 5.03
C TRP A 79 -7.60 -13.42 4.37
N LEU A 80 -7.05 -12.69 3.39
CA LEU A 80 -5.85 -13.14 2.66
C LEU A 80 -4.64 -13.24 3.60
N GLY A 81 -4.41 -12.22 4.43
CA GLY A 81 -3.33 -12.24 5.41
C GLY A 81 -3.50 -13.31 6.49
N ALA A 82 -4.71 -13.43 7.06
CA ALA A 82 -5.03 -14.44 8.07
C ALA A 82 -4.92 -15.88 7.51
N SER A 83 -5.38 -16.10 6.29
CA SER A 83 -5.23 -17.40 5.60
C SER A 83 -3.75 -17.76 5.42
N SER A 84 -2.92 -16.78 5.04
CA SER A 84 -1.48 -16.96 4.91
C SER A 84 -0.82 -17.31 6.24
N ILE A 85 -1.21 -16.61 7.32
CA ILE A 85 -0.72 -16.93 8.67
C ILE A 85 -1.08 -18.37 9.04
N ARG A 86 -2.34 -18.78 8.87
CA ARG A 86 -2.77 -20.17 9.18
C ARG A 86 -2.04 -21.22 8.35
N ALA A 87 -1.85 -20.96 7.07
CA ALA A 87 -1.20 -21.91 6.16
C ALA A 87 0.30 -22.06 6.41
N LEU A 88 0.99 -20.99 6.79
CA LEU A 88 2.45 -20.95 6.90
C LEU A 88 2.97 -20.98 8.35
N ALA A 89 2.09 -20.92 9.35
CA ALA A 89 2.45 -20.92 10.78
C ALA A 89 3.48 -21.99 11.21
N PRO A 90 3.49 -23.23 10.66
CA PRO A 90 4.49 -24.23 11.04
C PRO A 90 5.92 -23.92 10.59
N TRP A 91 6.10 -23.08 9.56
CA TRP A 91 7.38 -22.83 8.92
C TRP A 91 7.92 -21.42 9.07
N VAL A 92 7.02 -20.44 9.28
CA VAL A 92 7.36 -19.02 9.27
C VAL A 92 6.58 -18.30 10.37
N ASP A 93 7.19 -17.32 11.01
CA ASP A 93 6.50 -16.47 11.98
C ASP A 93 5.31 -15.71 11.35
N ALA A 94 4.31 -15.40 12.16
CA ALA A 94 3.05 -14.82 11.68
C ALA A 94 3.25 -13.50 10.91
N SER A 95 4.21 -12.67 11.32
CA SER A 95 4.51 -11.41 10.66
C SER A 95 5.03 -11.63 9.22
N ASN A 96 5.98 -12.54 9.02
CA ASN A 96 6.49 -12.86 7.70
C ASN A 96 5.47 -13.65 6.87
N ALA A 97 4.69 -14.54 7.50
CA ALA A 97 3.63 -15.31 6.84
C ALA A 97 2.57 -14.40 6.20
N SER A 98 2.11 -13.36 6.91
CA SER A 98 1.11 -12.40 6.39
C SER A 98 1.60 -11.66 5.13
N ARG A 99 2.91 -11.45 4.99
CA ARG A 99 3.53 -10.72 3.89
C ARG A 99 3.67 -11.51 2.60
N VAL A 100 3.55 -12.83 2.65
CA VAL A 100 3.57 -13.65 1.43
C VAL A 100 2.45 -13.21 0.48
N PHE A 101 1.22 -13.03 1.00
CA PHE A 101 0.12 -12.50 0.18
C PHE A 101 0.34 -11.06 -0.26
N THR A 102 0.96 -10.22 0.57
CA THR A 102 1.36 -8.86 0.19
C THR A 102 2.19 -8.87 -1.10
N GLY A 103 3.22 -9.73 -1.16
CA GLY A 103 4.04 -9.91 -2.35
C GLY A 103 3.28 -10.45 -3.56
N LEU A 104 2.39 -11.44 -3.36
CA LEU A 104 1.57 -12.01 -4.44
C LEU A 104 0.58 -10.98 -5.01
N LEU A 105 -0.08 -10.21 -4.16
CA LEU A 105 -0.99 -9.15 -4.59
C LEU A 105 -0.25 -8.07 -5.39
N PHE A 106 0.94 -7.68 -4.92
CA PHE A 106 1.78 -6.73 -5.64
C PHE A 106 2.15 -7.23 -7.04
N CYS A 107 2.60 -8.47 -7.16
CA CYS A 107 2.91 -9.10 -8.45
C CYS A 107 1.66 -9.19 -9.35
N GLY A 108 0.51 -9.49 -8.78
CA GLY A 108 -0.78 -9.49 -9.47
C GLY A 108 -1.11 -8.11 -10.06
N ALA A 109 -0.94 -7.04 -9.28
CA ALA A 109 -1.15 -5.68 -9.76
C ALA A 109 -0.21 -5.31 -10.91
N CYS A 110 1.08 -5.66 -10.80
CA CYS A 110 2.07 -5.49 -11.87
C CYS A 110 1.62 -6.18 -13.17
N ALA A 111 1.13 -7.42 -13.06
CA ALA A 111 0.63 -8.17 -14.22
C ALA A 111 -0.59 -7.50 -14.85
N PHE A 112 -1.59 -7.09 -14.08
CA PHE A 112 -2.78 -6.41 -14.61
C PHE A 112 -2.45 -5.09 -15.28
N VAL A 113 -1.56 -4.27 -14.70
CA VAL A 113 -1.10 -3.01 -15.33
C VAL A 113 -0.37 -3.29 -16.64
N TRP A 114 0.53 -4.29 -16.67
CA TRP A 114 1.23 -4.69 -17.88
C TRP A 114 0.27 -5.12 -18.98
N TYR A 115 -0.67 -6.03 -18.66
CA TYR A 115 -1.63 -6.53 -19.65
C TYR A 115 -2.63 -5.46 -20.11
N ALA A 116 -3.06 -4.55 -19.24
CA ALA A 116 -3.91 -3.43 -19.62
C ALA A 116 -3.20 -2.50 -20.62
N ALA A 117 -1.97 -2.10 -20.33
CA ALA A 117 -1.17 -1.28 -21.23
C ALA A 117 -0.85 -2.00 -22.56
N TYR A 118 -0.58 -3.31 -22.51
CA TYR A 118 -0.34 -4.13 -23.71
C TYR A 118 -1.54 -4.15 -24.66
N LEU A 119 -2.73 -4.39 -24.13
CA LEU A 119 -3.95 -4.45 -24.94
C LEU A 119 -4.28 -3.09 -25.54
N LEU A 120 -4.16 -2.01 -24.76
CA LEU A 120 -4.36 -0.65 -25.25
C LEU A 120 -3.31 -0.26 -26.30
N GLY A 121 -2.05 -0.63 -26.08
CA GLY A 121 -0.95 -0.34 -27.00
C GLY A 121 -1.09 -1.02 -28.39
N ARG A 122 -1.89 -2.07 -28.50
CA ARG A 122 -2.17 -2.75 -29.78
C ARG A 122 -3.31 -2.12 -30.58
N ARG A 123 -4.03 -1.17 -29.99
CA ARG A 123 -5.20 -0.57 -30.62
C ARG A 123 -4.83 0.26 -31.84
N PRO A 124 -5.66 0.23 -32.92
CA PRO A 124 -5.40 1.00 -34.13
C PRO A 124 -5.22 2.49 -33.90
N GLU A 125 -5.92 3.06 -32.92
CA GLU A 125 -5.95 4.49 -32.62
C GLU A 125 -4.60 5.02 -32.10
N VAL A 126 -3.77 4.15 -31.54
CA VAL A 126 -2.46 4.51 -30.95
C VAL A 126 -1.28 4.11 -31.83
N GLN A 127 -1.52 3.40 -32.93
CA GLN A 127 -0.43 2.93 -33.78
C GLN A 127 0.38 4.08 -34.38
N PRO A 128 1.70 3.91 -34.52
CA PRO A 128 2.56 4.85 -35.20
C PRO A 128 2.13 5.09 -36.66
N PHE A 129 2.59 6.22 -37.22
CA PHE A 129 2.40 6.54 -38.62
C PHE A 129 3.01 5.45 -39.52
N LYS A 130 2.25 5.00 -40.53
CA LYS A 130 2.74 4.06 -41.52
C LYS A 130 3.61 4.79 -42.54
N TYR A 131 4.81 4.31 -42.75
CA TYR A 131 5.74 4.84 -43.75
C TYR A 131 5.47 4.24 -45.13
N ALA A 132 5.73 5.00 -46.19
CA ALA A 132 5.50 4.58 -47.56
C ALA A 132 6.30 3.29 -47.94
N PHE A 133 7.48 3.12 -47.33
CA PHE A 133 8.37 1.98 -47.59
C PHE A 133 8.42 0.96 -46.44
N GLY A 134 7.48 1.00 -45.49
CA GLY A 134 7.48 0.17 -44.31
C GLY A 134 8.52 0.61 -43.27
N GLY A 135 8.79 -0.23 -42.26
CA GLY A 135 9.72 0.05 -41.18
C GLY A 135 9.05 0.62 -39.91
N GLU A 136 7.72 0.70 -39.91
CA GLU A 136 6.95 0.91 -38.70
C GLU A 136 6.94 -0.36 -37.82
N PRO A 137 6.78 -0.21 -36.49
CA PRO A 137 6.70 -1.35 -35.59
C PRO A 137 5.41 -2.15 -35.77
N GLU A 138 5.48 -3.45 -35.54
CA GLU A 138 4.29 -4.28 -35.45
C GLU A 138 3.45 -3.89 -34.20
N PRO A 139 2.10 -3.95 -34.30
CA PRO A 139 1.21 -3.62 -33.19
C PRO A 139 1.50 -4.45 -31.93
N ARG A 140 1.98 -5.68 -32.08
CA ARG A 140 2.35 -6.56 -30.97
C ARG A 140 3.59 -6.06 -30.23
N ASP A 141 4.62 -5.66 -30.94
CA ASP A 141 5.89 -5.21 -30.36
C ASP A 141 5.75 -3.79 -29.77
N TYR A 142 5.00 -2.94 -30.44
CA TYR A 142 4.64 -1.63 -29.91
C TYR A 142 3.85 -1.75 -28.59
N GLY A 143 2.84 -2.63 -28.56
CA GLY A 143 2.05 -2.89 -27.36
C GLY A 143 2.90 -3.44 -26.21
N ARG A 144 3.85 -4.35 -26.48
CA ARG A 144 4.80 -4.88 -25.47
C ARG A 144 5.69 -3.79 -24.90
N THR A 145 6.23 -2.95 -25.77
CA THR A 145 7.11 -1.85 -25.36
C THR A 145 6.39 -0.83 -24.47
N LEU A 146 5.13 -0.53 -24.75
CA LEU A 146 4.31 0.34 -23.90
C LEU A 146 3.98 -0.35 -22.57
N ALA A 147 3.70 -1.65 -22.56
CA ALA A 147 3.44 -2.41 -21.35
C ALA A 147 4.67 -2.45 -20.43
N ASP A 148 5.86 -2.68 -20.98
CA ASP A 148 7.13 -2.61 -20.25
C ASP A 148 7.33 -1.20 -19.66
N GLY A 149 7.03 -0.16 -20.45
CA GLY A 149 7.03 1.22 -19.99
C GLY A 149 6.06 1.50 -18.84
N ALA A 150 4.83 0.97 -18.91
CA ALA A 150 3.83 1.14 -17.86
C ALA A 150 4.27 0.50 -16.54
N LEU A 151 4.84 -0.70 -16.60
CA LEU A 151 5.36 -1.39 -15.43
C LEU A 151 6.57 -0.64 -14.83
N LEU A 152 7.50 -0.18 -15.66
CA LEU A 152 8.64 0.62 -15.20
C LEU A 152 8.20 1.94 -14.56
N ILE A 153 7.18 2.62 -15.11
CA ILE A 153 6.61 3.83 -14.51
C ILE A 153 5.97 3.52 -13.16
N LEU A 154 5.22 2.41 -13.05
CA LEU A 154 4.62 1.98 -11.80
C LEU A 154 5.68 1.75 -10.72
N LEU A 155 6.73 0.97 -11.03
CA LEU A 155 7.84 0.68 -10.10
C LEU A 155 8.69 1.92 -9.78
N ALA A 156 8.69 2.94 -10.64
CA ALA A 156 9.38 4.20 -10.39
C ALA A 156 8.63 5.11 -9.40
N CYS A 157 7.35 4.85 -9.09
CA CYS A 157 6.57 5.71 -8.20
C CYS A 157 7.08 5.63 -6.76
N PHE A 158 7.49 6.78 -6.20
CA PHE A 158 8.11 6.83 -4.87
C PHE A 158 7.22 6.32 -3.75
N GLY A 159 5.93 6.69 -3.77
CA GLY A 159 4.99 6.25 -2.75
C GLY A 159 4.72 4.75 -2.76
N LEU A 160 4.92 4.08 -3.89
CA LEU A 160 4.76 2.63 -3.98
C LEU A 160 5.87 1.87 -3.25
N ALA A 161 7.09 2.43 -3.17
CA ALA A 161 8.21 1.78 -2.52
C ALA A 161 7.92 1.46 -1.04
N GLU A 162 7.31 2.39 -0.30
CA GLU A 162 6.92 2.15 1.10
C GLU A 162 5.58 1.40 1.17
N ARG A 163 4.52 1.96 0.59
CA ARG A 163 3.14 1.46 0.75
C ARG A 163 2.88 0.12 0.08
N GLY A 164 3.58 -0.20 -1.00
CA GLY A 164 3.47 -1.49 -1.69
C GLY A 164 4.02 -2.68 -0.91
N HIS A 165 4.75 -2.44 0.18
CA HIS A 165 5.36 -3.46 1.03
C HIS A 165 4.72 -3.55 2.43
N GLU A 166 3.77 -2.67 2.76
CA GLU A 166 3.04 -2.71 4.02
C GLU A 166 1.91 -3.75 3.97
N THR A 167 1.68 -4.42 5.11
CA THR A 167 0.63 -5.42 5.28
C THR A 167 -0.69 -4.72 5.60
N THR A 168 -1.30 -4.10 4.59
CA THR A 168 -2.52 -3.31 4.74
C THR A 168 -3.63 -3.79 3.81
N PRO A 169 -4.92 -3.60 4.16
CA PRO A 169 -6.04 -3.94 3.28
C PRO A 169 -6.03 -3.15 1.97
N GLN A 170 -5.40 -1.97 1.94
CA GLN A 170 -5.30 -1.13 0.74
C GLN A 170 -4.53 -1.78 -0.40
N LEU A 171 -3.63 -2.72 -0.13
CA LEU A 171 -2.95 -3.44 -1.19
C LEU A 171 -3.90 -4.39 -1.94
N ALA A 172 -4.87 -5.00 -1.25
CA ALA A 172 -5.93 -5.75 -1.91
C ALA A 172 -6.80 -4.84 -2.79
N GLN A 173 -7.11 -3.63 -2.33
CA GLN A 173 -7.81 -2.62 -3.15
C GLN A 173 -7.00 -2.23 -4.39
N PHE A 174 -5.70 -2.01 -4.23
CA PHE A 174 -4.78 -1.65 -5.31
C PHE A 174 -4.76 -2.69 -6.45
N VAL A 175 -4.64 -3.98 -6.12
CA VAL A 175 -4.67 -5.03 -7.15
C VAL A 175 -6.04 -5.16 -7.79
N CYS A 176 -7.13 -5.02 -7.03
CA CYS A 176 -8.48 -5.05 -7.57
C CYS A 176 -8.75 -3.88 -8.53
N ILE A 177 -8.24 -2.68 -8.26
CA ILE A 177 -8.34 -1.54 -9.17
C ILE A 177 -7.49 -1.77 -10.43
N ALA A 178 -6.28 -2.33 -10.32
CA ALA A 178 -5.50 -2.72 -11.48
C ALA A 178 -6.23 -3.76 -12.35
N MET A 179 -6.89 -4.74 -11.72
CA MET A 179 -7.73 -5.73 -12.37
C MET A 179 -8.97 -5.10 -13.02
N LEU A 180 -9.59 -4.10 -12.37
CA LEU A 180 -10.72 -3.35 -12.91
C LEU A 180 -10.32 -2.62 -14.20
N VAL A 181 -9.19 -1.91 -14.20
CA VAL A 181 -8.66 -1.26 -15.41
C VAL A 181 -8.42 -2.28 -16.51
N TYR A 182 -7.81 -3.43 -16.20
CA TYR A 182 -7.60 -4.52 -17.16
C TYR A 182 -8.93 -5.06 -17.70
N GLY A 183 -9.93 -5.27 -16.85
CA GLY A 183 -11.27 -5.75 -17.23
C GLY A 183 -11.96 -4.81 -18.24
N LEU A 184 -11.92 -3.49 -17.98
CA LEU A 184 -12.44 -2.47 -18.89
C LEU A 184 -11.76 -2.49 -20.25
N VAL A 185 -10.44 -2.60 -20.26
CA VAL A 185 -9.66 -2.70 -21.50
C VAL A 185 -9.97 -4.00 -22.23
N ARG A 186 -10.06 -5.12 -21.53
CA ARG A 186 -10.35 -6.44 -22.10
C ARG A 186 -11.74 -6.51 -22.71
N MET A 187 -12.70 -5.77 -22.17
CA MET A 187 -14.08 -5.74 -22.66
C MET A 187 -14.20 -5.22 -24.10
N ILE A 188 -13.25 -4.42 -24.59
CA ILE A 188 -13.24 -3.91 -25.95
C ILE A 188 -13.10 -5.06 -26.96
N ASP A 189 -12.14 -5.98 -26.73
CA ASP A 189 -11.85 -7.10 -27.63
C ASP A 189 -12.73 -8.32 -27.35
N LYS A 190 -12.97 -8.63 -26.05
CA LYS A 190 -13.77 -9.76 -25.59
C LYS A 190 -14.79 -9.30 -24.56
N PRO A 191 -15.97 -8.82 -25.00
CA PRO A 191 -16.93 -8.11 -24.17
C PRO A 191 -17.36 -8.87 -22.90
N ILE A 192 -17.73 -10.15 -23.05
CA ILE A 192 -18.21 -10.98 -21.93
C ILE A 192 -17.06 -11.22 -20.94
N GLN A 193 -15.89 -11.63 -21.43
CA GLN A 193 -14.73 -11.90 -20.56
C GLN A 193 -14.30 -10.63 -19.79
N GLY A 194 -14.23 -9.49 -20.49
CA GLY A 194 -13.90 -8.21 -19.88
C GLY A 194 -14.92 -7.77 -18.83
N ALA A 195 -16.21 -7.94 -19.15
CA ALA A 195 -17.29 -7.62 -18.20
C ALA A 195 -17.25 -8.50 -16.95
N LEU A 196 -17.01 -9.81 -17.09
CA LEU A 196 -16.85 -10.73 -15.95
C LEU A 196 -15.64 -10.36 -15.08
N VAL A 197 -14.49 -10.04 -15.72
CA VAL A 197 -13.29 -9.59 -14.98
C VAL A 197 -13.52 -8.26 -14.27
N TRP A 198 -14.20 -7.31 -14.93
CA TRP A 198 -14.58 -6.05 -14.29
C TRP A 198 -15.54 -6.26 -13.12
N GLY A 199 -16.56 -7.12 -13.29
CA GLY A 199 -17.52 -7.44 -12.23
C GLY A 199 -16.84 -8.12 -11.03
N LEU A 200 -15.95 -9.08 -11.30
CA LEU A 200 -15.11 -9.70 -10.29
C LEU A 200 -14.26 -8.67 -9.55
N ALA A 201 -13.59 -7.78 -10.29
CA ALA A 201 -12.76 -6.75 -9.70
C ALA A 201 -13.55 -5.78 -8.81
N LEU A 202 -14.70 -5.29 -9.29
CA LEU A 202 -15.56 -4.37 -8.52
C LEU A 202 -16.14 -5.05 -7.26
N GLY A 203 -16.57 -6.31 -7.37
CA GLY A 203 -17.04 -7.11 -6.23
C GLY A 203 -15.93 -7.35 -5.20
N LEU A 204 -14.70 -7.63 -5.65
CA LEU A 204 -13.54 -7.75 -4.77
C LEU A 204 -13.15 -6.40 -4.12
N VAL A 205 -13.30 -5.27 -4.84
CA VAL A 205 -13.16 -3.94 -4.22
C VAL A 205 -14.18 -3.75 -3.11
N ALA A 206 -15.43 -4.18 -3.30
CA ALA A 206 -16.47 -4.10 -2.27
C ALA A 206 -16.11 -4.91 -1.02
N LEU A 207 -15.54 -6.10 -1.21
CA LEU A 207 -15.06 -6.94 -0.11
C LEU A 207 -13.76 -6.42 0.55
N ALA A 208 -12.96 -5.61 -0.16
CA ALA A 208 -11.67 -5.09 0.35
C ALA A 208 -11.77 -3.69 0.95
N SER A 209 -12.81 -2.94 0.63
CA SER A 209 -12.89 -1.50 0.90
C SER A 209 -14.21 -1.12 1.56
N ASN A 210 -14.64 0.09 1.26
CA ASN A 210 -15.86 0.70 1.75
C ASN A 210 -16.86 1.00 0.60
N PRO A 211 -18.15 1.19 0.90
CA PRO A 211 -19.19 1.41 -0.12
C PRO A 211 -18.96 2.68 -0.97
N VAL A 212 -18.34 3.71 -0.40
CA VAL A 212 -18.10 4.99 -1.09
C VAL A 212 -17.11 4.81 -2.23
N LEU A 213 -16.01 4.05 -2.00
CA LEU A 213 -15.04 3.75 -3.05
C LEU A 213 -15.67 2.95 -4.20
N VAL A 214 -16.51 1.95 -3.86
CA VAL A 214 -17.23 1.13 -4.85
C VAL A 214 -18.16 2.00 -5.70
N ALA A 215 -18.96 2.85 -5.05
CA ALA A 215 -19.87 3.75 -5.74
C ALA A 215 -19.11 4.72 -6.68
N ALA A 216 -18.00 5.28 -6.22
CA ALA A 216 -17.17 6.18 -7.02
C ALA A 216 -16.60 5.49 -8.27
N LEU A 217 -16.07 4.27 -8.13
CA LEU A 217 -15.55 3.48 -9.25
C LEU A 217 -16.68 3.04 -10.22
N LEU A 218 -17.84 2.68 -9.69
CA LEU A 218 -19.01 2.34 -10.51
C LEU A 218 -19.45 3.54 -11.34
N VAL A 219 -19.61 4.72 -10.74
CA VAL A 219 -19.98 5.96 -11.43
C VAL A 219 -18.94 6.29 -12.52
N GLY A 220 -17.65 6.25 -12.20
CA GLY A 220 -16.58 6.48 -13.17
C GLY A 220 -16.62 5.50 -14.35
N THR A 221 -16.89 4.22 -14.06
CA THR A 221 -17.00 3.19 -15.09
C THR A 221 -18.23 3.40 -15.98
N LEU A 222 -19.38 3.71 -15.40
CA LEU A 222 -20.61 3.98 -16.18
C LEU A 222 -20.44 5.22 -17.06
N ALA A 223 -19.84 6.29 -16.54
CA ALA A 223 -19.51 7.47 -17.32
C ALA A 223 -18.58 7.13 -18.50
N MET A 224 -17.59 6.25 -18.29
CA MET A 224 -16.69 5.78 -19.34
C MET A 224 -17.44 5.06 -20.47
N THR A 225 -18.45 4.23 -20.18
CA THR A 225 -19.20 3.50 -21.22
C THR A 225 -20.00 4.43 -22.14
N ILE A 226 -20.33 5.63 -21.69
CA ILE A 226 -20.95 6.67 -22.53
C ILE A 226 -19.92 7.29 -23.47
N ILE A 227 -18.66 7.43 -22.99
CA ILE A 227 -17.58 8.09 -23.74
C ILE A 227 -16.97 7.12 -24.77
N VAL A 228 -16.87 5.83 -24.43
CA VAL A 228 -16.25 4.76 -25.23
C VAL A 228 -17.30 3.71 -25.62
N PRO A 229 -18.06 3.90 -26.71
CA PRO A 229 -19.14 2.98 -27.12
C PRO A 229 -18.67 1.54 -27.39
N GLU A 230 -17.38 1.36 -27.74
CA GLU A 230 -16.77 0.05 -27.99
C GLU A 230 -16.82 -0.88 -26.77
N THR A 231 -16.98 -0.35 -25.57
CA THR A 231 -17.07 -1.14 -24.31
C THR A 231 -18.39 -1.91 -24.19
N ARG A 232 -19.36 -1.66 -25.07
CA ARG A 232 -20.64 -2.40 -25.15
C ARG A 232 -21.31 -2.54 -23.78
N THR A 233 -21.80 -1.43 -23.24
CA THR A 233 -22.43 -1.27 -21.91
C THR A 233 -23.38 -2.41 -21.52
N ARG A 234 -24.10 -3.00 -22.49
CA ARG A 234 -25.01 -4.13 -22.25
C ARG A 234 -24.33 -5.31 -21.54
N TRP A 235 -23.09 -5.65 -21.90
CA TRP A 235 -22.39 -6.78 -21.26
C TRP A 235 -21.90 -6.44 -19.87
N LEU A 236 -21.55 -5.17 -19.62
CA LEU A 236 -21.24 -4.69 -18.27
C LEU A 236 -22.46 -4.86 -17.36
N LEU A 237 -23.66 -4.52 -17.83
CA LEU A 237 -24.90 -4.65 -17.06
C LEU A 237 -25.37 -6.11 -16.94
N LEU A 238 -25.29 -6.92 -18.00
CA LEU A 238 -25.84 -8.28 -18.04
C LEU A 238 -24.88 -9.34 -17.44
N ALA A 239 -23.57 -9.16 -17.56
CA ALA A 239 -22.59 -10.12 -17.08
C ALA A 239 -21.76 -9.58 -15.92
N GLY A 240 -21.25 -8.37 -16.01
CA GLY A 240 -20.36 -7.79 -15.00
C GLY A 240 -21.09 -7.43 -13.71
N LEU A 241 -22.17 -6.66 -13.81
CA LEU A 241 -22.90 -6.17 -12.65
C LEU A 241 -23.48 -7.30 -11.77
N PRO A 242 -24.06 -8.38 -12.30
CA PRO A 242 -24.50 -9.52 -11.47
C PRO A 242 -23.35 -10.15 -10.68
N VAL A 243 -22.18 -10.34 -11.30
CA VAL A 243 -21.01 -10.87 -10.60
C VAL A 243 -20.55 -9.92 -9.49
N ALA A 244 -20.51 -8.61 -9.79
CA ALA A 244 -20.15 -7.59 -8.79
C ALA A 244 -21.13 -7.61 -7.61
N LEU A 245 -22.44 -7.68 -7.87
CA LEU A 245 -23.49 -7.71 -6.83
C LEU A 245 -23.41 -8.98 -5.97
N VAL A 246 -23.27 -10.15 -6.59
CA VAL A 246 -23.14 -11.42 -5.85
C VAL A 246 -21.95 -11.39 -4.91
N LEU A 247 -20.79 -10.92 -5.37
CA LEU A 247 -19.60 -10.82 -4.53
C LEU A 247 -19.74 -9.73 -3.47
N SER A 248 -20.26 -8.55 -3.82
CA SER A 248 -20.42 -7.45 -2.86
C SER A 248 -21.36 -7.82 -1.72
N LEU A 249 -22.42 -8.59 -2.01
CA LEU A 249 -23.42 -9.00 -1.03
C LEU A 249 -23.02 -10.27 -0.28
N SER A 250 -22.06 -11.05 -0.77
CA SER A 250 -21.69 -12.35 -0.19
C SER A 250 -21.31 -12.26 1.28
N TRP A 251 -20.45 -11.30 1.64
CA TRP A 251 -20.04 -11.10 3.03
C TRP A 251 -21.14 -10.52 3.92
N PRO A 252 -21.83 -9.41 3.57
CA PRO A 252 -22.94 -8.89 4.38
C PRO A 252 -24.04 -9.93 4.62
N VAL A 253 -24.42 -10.70 3.59
CA VAL A 253 -25.43 -11.76 3.71
C VAL A 253 -24.93 -12.88 4.62
N ALA A 254 -23.70 -13.35 4.45
CA ALA A 254 -23.12 -14.38 5.33
C ALA A 254 -23.07 -13.92 6.80
N ALA A 255 -22.71 -12.65 7.04
CA ALA A 255 -22.70 -12.07 8.38
C ALA A 255 -24.10 -12.01 9.00
N LEU A 256 -25.09 -11.53 8.24
CA LEU A 256 -26.50 -11.46 8.68
C LEU A 256 -27.10 -12.83 8.95
N CYS A 257 -26.76 -13.85 8.16
CA CYS A 257 -27.24 -15.21 8.37
C CYS A 257 -26.62 -15.89 9.61
N ALA A 258 -25.32 -15.61 9.87
CA ALA A 258 -24.60 -16.27 10.96
C ALA A 258 -24.79 -15.57 12.33
N TYR A 259 -24.81 -14.23 12.34
CA TYR A 259 -24.84 -13.39 13.55
C TYR A 259 -25.67 -12.12 13.30
N PRO A 260 -26.99 -12.19 13.23
CA PRO A 260 -27.84 -11.10 12.75
C PRO A 260 -27.70 -9.81 13.58
N ASP A 261 -27.66 -9.89 14.90
CA ASP A 261 -27.58 -8.71 15.78
C ASP A 261 -26.26 -7.98 15.63
N ASP A 262 -25.13 -8.71 15.65
CA ASP A 262 -23.80 -8.13 15.49
C ASP A 262 -23.59 -7.61 14.07
N ALA A 263 -24.15 -8.31 13.07
CA ALA A 263 -24.04 -7.90 11.67
C ALA A 263 -24.76 -6.58 11.38
N VAL A 264 -25.98 -6.40 11.89
CA VAL A 264 -26.71 -5.13 11.71
C VAL A 264 -25.92 -3.97 12.31
N TRP A 265 -25.41 -4.14 13.51
CA TRP A 265 -24.59 -3.10 14.15
C TRP A 265 -23.30 -2.82 13.37
N TYR A 266 -22.52 -3.87 13.03
CA TYR A 266 -21.25 -3.74 12.33
C TYR A 266 -21.40 -3.11 10.94
N LEU A 267 -22.39 -3.56 10.15
CA LEU A 267 -22.63 -3.03 8.81
C LEU A 267 -23.09 -1.56 8.85
N ASN A 268 -23.91 -1.17 9.84
CA ASN A 268 -24.29 0.22 10.04
C ASN A 268 -23.05 1.08 10.38
N GLN A 269 -22.15 0.59 11.25
CA GLN A 269 -20.89 1.29 11.55
C GLN A 269 -20.00 1.36 10.31
N TRP A 270 -19.88 0.29 9.53
CA TRP A 270 -19.10 0.26 8.30
C TRP A 270 -19.57 1.30 7.28
N VAL A 271 -20.88 1.43 7.09
CA VAL A 271 -21.46 2.45 6.19
C VAL A 271 -21.26 3.85 6.76
N SER A 272 -21.55 4.09 8.04
CA SER A 272 -21.43 5.42 8.67
C SER A 272 -19.97 5.90 8.71
N THR A 273 -19.03 5.04 9.11
CA THR A 273 -17.60 5.34 9.09
C THR A 273 -17.12 5.67 7.67
N SER A 274 -17.61 4.91 6.67
CA SER A 274 -17.29 5.15 5.26
C SER A 274 -17.76 6.52 4.77
N LEU A 275 -18.97 6.93 5.13
CA LEU A 275 -19.51 8.24 4.76
C LEU A 275 -18.75 9.37 5.48
N ASN A 276 -18.49 9.22 6.76
CA ASN A 276 -17.75 10.18 7.57
C ASN A 276 -16.29 10.35 7.11
N ALA A 277 -15.68 9.27 6.60
CA ALA A 277 -14.33 9.32 6.04
C ALA A 277 -14.19 10.28 4.84
N PHE A 278 -15.31 10.65 4.19
CA PHE A 278 -15.33 11.56 3.04
C PHE A 278 -16.22 12.80 3.28
N ALA A 279 -16.61 13.07 4.51
CA ALA A 279 -17.43 14.24 4.90
C ALA A 279 -16.59 15.41 5.46
N GLY A 280 -15.28 15.38 5.33
CA GLY A 280 -14.39 16.40 5.91
C GLY A 280 -14.41 17.74 5.17
N PRO A 281 -14.01 18.83 5.83
CA PRO A 281 -13.87 20.14 5.19
C PRO A 281 -12.78 20.10 4.11
N PRO A 282 -13.09 20.41 2.84
CA PRO A 282 -12.19 20.14 1.71
C PRO A 282 -10.86 20.92 1.74
N GLY A 283 -10.73 21.98 2.54
CA GLY A 283 -9.55 22.87 2.49
C GLY A 283 -8.27 22.30 3.12
N SER A 284 -8.35 21.65 4.28
CA SER A 284 -7.16 21.15 5.01
C SER A 284 -6.54 19.93 4.30
N VAL A 285 -7.38 19.03 3.83
CA VAL A 285 -6.96 17.82 3.14
C VAL A 285 -6.50 18.11 1.72
N ALA A 286 -7.14 19.03 1.01
CA ALA A 286 -6.67 19.48 -0.30
C ALA A 286 -5.24 20.02 -0.23
N ARG A 287 -4.88 20.80 0.78
CA ARG A 287 -3.50 21.28 1.00
C ARG A 287 -2.53 20.12 1.25
N TYR A 288 -2.92 19.14 2.07
CA TYR A 288 -2.11 17.95 2.30
C TYR A 288 -1.91 17.14 1.01
N ALA A 289 -2.99 16.93 0.24
CA ALA A 289 -2.94 16.21 -1.03
C ALA A 289 -2.05 16.95 -2.05
N LEU A 290 -2.21 18.25 -2.23
CA LEU A 290 -1.37 19.06 -3.13
C LEU A 290 0.12 19.00 -2.77
N LYS A 291 0.44 18.89 -1.49
CA LYS A 291 1.83 18.80 -1.02
C LYS A 291 2.42 17.40 -1.26
N ASN A 292 1.67 16.33 -0.98
CA ASN A 292 2.21 14.97 -0.89
C ASN A 292 1.92 14.12 -2.13
N LEU A 293 0.76 14.28 -2.79
CA LEU A 293 0.38 13.49 -3.96
C LEU A 293 1.38 13.59 -5.12
N PRO A 294 1.92 14.79 -5.46
CA PRO A 294 2.89 14.89 -6.55
C PRO A 294 4.17 14.07 -6.29
N LEU A 295 4.69 14.11 -5.07
CA LEU A 295 5.88 13.31 -4.72
C LEU A 295 5.54 11.82 -4.68
N PHE A 296 4.39 11.45 -4.12
CA PHE A 296 3.94 10.07 -4.02
C PHE A 296 3.79 9.39 -5.39
N THR A 297 3.18 10.10 -6.34
CA THR A 297 2.88 9.58 -7.70
C THR A 297 3.95 9.89 -8.74
N TRP A 298 5.06 10.55 -8.35
CA TRP A 298 6.20 10.79 -9.24
C TRP A 298 6.87 9.47 -9.66
N PRO A 299 7.18 9.26 -10.97
CA PRO A 299 7.06 10.16 -12.12
C PRO A 299 5.76 9.95 -12.94
N ALA A 300 4.80 9.18 -12.47
CA ALA A 300 3.59 8.83 -13.25
C ALA A 300 2.70 10.04 -13.57
N TRP A 301 2.47 10.96 -12.60
CA TRP A 301 1.54 12.07 -12.81
C TRP A 301 1.98 13.06 -13.90
N PRO A 302 3.24 13.53 -13.99
CA PRO A 302 3.60 14.46 -15.05
C PRO A 302 3.54 13.79 -16.44
N LEU A 303 3.87 12.50 -16.55
CA LEU A 303 3.73 11.74 -17.77
C LEU A 303 2.25 11.53 -18.14
N ALA A 304 1.38 11.28 -17.17
CA ALA A 304 -0.07 11.17 -17.39
C ALA A 304 -0.66 12.49 -17.91
N ILE A 305 -0.28 13.63 -17.33
CA ILE A 305 -0.66 14.96 -17.80
C ILE A 305 -0.12 15.20 -19.23
N TRP A 306 1.15 14.88 -19.47
CA TRP A 306 1.73 14.97 -20.82
C TRP A 306 0.93 14.14 -21.82
N SER A 307 0.56 12.91 -21.48
CA SER A 307 -0.27 12.04 -22.31
C SER A 307 -1.61 12.70 -22.61
N TRP A 308 -2.31 13.24 -21.61
CA TRP A 308 -3.60 13.93 -21.79
C TRP A 308 -3.55 15.07 -22.80
N PHE A 309 -2.48 15.87 -22.79
CA PHE A 309 -2.30 16.98 -23.75
C PHE A 309 -1.84 16.50 -25.12
N SER A 310 -0.92 15.55 -25.19
CA SER A 310 -0.41 15.03 -26.47
C SER A 310 -1.48 14.31 -27.29
N TRP A 311 -2.44 13.64 -26.61
CA TRP A 311 -3.55 12.94 -27.24
C TRP A 311 -4.87 13.73 -27.23
N SER A 312 -4.77 15.08 -27.21
CA SER A 312 -5.95 15.98 -27.13
C SER A 312 -7.03 15.72 -28.17
N GLY A 313 -6.65 15.36 -29.40
CA GLY A 313 -7.58 14.97 -30.47
C GLY A 313 -8.22 13.59 -30.30
N LEU A 314 -7.75 12.77 -29.35
CA LEU A 314 -8.17 11.39 -29.12
C LEU A 314 -8.53 11.11 -27.64
N ARG A 315 -8.98 12.15 -26.91
CA ARG A 315 -9.35 12.00 -25.48
C ARG A 315 -10.50 11.01 -25.24
N ARG A 316 -11.34 10.78 -26.24
CA ARG A 316 -12.41 9.77 -26.19
C ARG A 316 -11.94 8.37 -26.56
N ALA A 317 -10.71 8.22 -27.04
CA ALA A 317 -10.17 6.91 -27.37
C ALA A 317 -9.87 6.10 -26.08
N PRO A 318 -9.99 4.76 -26.13
CA PRO A 318 -9.88 3.90 -24.95
C PRO A 318 -8.62 4.10 -24.11
N HIS A 319 -7.46 4.36 -24.74
CA HIS A 319 -6.18 4.52 -24.06
C HIS A 319 -6.09 5.76 -23.17
N VAL A 320 -6.96 6.76 -23.37
CA VAL A 320 -7.08 7.94 -22.51
C VAL A 320 -8.32 7.84 -21.64
N ALA A 321 -9.48 7.53 -22.24
CA ALA A 321 -10.76 7.57 -21.53
C ALA A 321 -10.86 6.55 -20.40
N ILE A 322 -10.38 5.30 -20.58
CA ILE A 322 -10.45 4.26 -19.55
C ILE A 322 -9.62 4.62 -18.31
N PRO A 323 -8.31 4.94 -18.40
CA PRO A 323 -7.57 5.34 -17.21
C PRO A 323 -8.15 6.58 -16.53
N VAL A 324 -8.57 7.59 -17.29
CA VAL A 324 -9.13 8.83 -16.74
C VAL A 324 -10.44 8.58 -16.00
N SER A 325 -11.30 7.67 -16.48
CA SER A 325 -12.54 7.31 -15.79
C SER A 325 -12.34 6.68 -14.41
N VAL A 326 -11.18 6.07 -14.16
CA VAL A 326 -10.80 5.53 -12.86
C VAL A 326 -10.07 6.59 -12.03
N ILE A 327 -9.18 7.36 -12.63
CA ILE A 327 -8.41 8.42 -11.94
C ILE A 327 -9.35 9.51 -11.39
N THR A 328 -10.32 9.97 -12.18
CA THR A 328 -11.18 11.10 -11.80
C THR A 328 -11.96 10.87 -10.51
N PRO A 329 -12.74 9.78 -10.34
CA PRO A 329 -13.46 9.54 -9.09
C PRO A 329 -12.51 9.33 -7.89
N LEU A 330 -11.37 8.68 -8.09
CA LEU A 330 -10.37 8.52 -7.03
C LEU A 330 -9.75 9.86 -6.60
N LEU A 331 -9.47 10.77 -7.53
CA LEU A 331 -9.00 12.13 -7.19
C LEU A 331 -10.06 12.92 -6.43
N ILE A 332 -11.34 12.78 -6.79
CA ILE A 332 -12.43 13.40 -6.04
C ILE A 332 -12.44 12.88 -4.61
N LEU A 333 -12.32 11.56 -4.41
CA LEU A 333 -12.27 10.98 -3.07
C LEU A 333 -11.03 11.44 -2.27
N VAL A 334 -9.87 11.60 -2.92
CA VAL A 334 -8.67 12.16 -2.26
C VAL A 334 -8.91 13.57 -1.72
N VAL A 335 -9.68 14.39 -2.43
CA VAL A 335 -10.00 15.76 -1.99
C VAL A 335 -11.08 15.78 -0.89
N LEU A 336 -12.03 14.83 -0.94
CA LEU A 336 -13.16 14.76 -0.01
C LEU A 336 -12.85 14.01 1.29
N GLN A 337 -11.69 13.31 1.39
CA GLN A 337 -11.36 12.55 2.62
C GLN A 337 -11.29 13.48 3.85
N SER A 338 -11.71 12.96 5.01
CA SER A 338 -11.73 13.71 6.29
C SER A 338 -10.37 13.74 6.97
N HIS A 339 -9.54 12.72 6.74
CA HIS A 339 -8.24 12.55 7.39
C HIS A 339 -7.08 12.70 6.42
N GLN A 340 -5.97 13.27 6.89
CA GLN A 340 -4.75 13.44 6.11
C GLN A 340 -4.00 12.10 5.99
N THR A 341 -4.37 11.28 5.03
CA THR A 341 -3.73 9.99 4.75
C THR A 341 -3.32 9.89 3.28
N ASN A 342 -2.25 9.13 3.01
CA ASN A 342 -1.75 8.84 1.67
C ASN A 342 -2.18 7.46 1.15
N LEU A 343 -3.02 6.73 1.87
CA LEU A 343 -3.48 5.38 1.47
C LEU A 343 -4.23 5.40 0.15
N LEU A 344 -5.11 6.40 -0.06
CA LEU A 344 -5.83 6.56 -1.33
C LEU A 344 -4.92 6.91 -2.53
N PHE A 345 -3.74 7.51 -2.29
CA PHE A 345 -2.82 7.87 -3.37
C PHE A 345 -2.30 6.63 -4.11
N MET A 346 -2.10 5.52 -3.39
CA MET A 346 -1.67 4.26 -3.98
C MET A 346 -2.68 3.74 -5.00
N LEU A 347 -3.98 3.94 -4.75
CA LEU A 347 -5.06 3.44 -5.60
C LEU A 347 -5.11 4.12 -6.98
N LEU A 348 -4.52 5.32 -7.11
CA LEU A 348 -4.39 6.04 -8.38
C LEU A 348 -3.33 5.44 -9.30
N LEU A 349 -2.29 4.81 -8.74
CA LEU A 349 -1.08 4.43 -9.48
C LEU A 349 -1.32 3.47 -10.65
N PRO A 350 -2.19 2.44 -10.57
CA PRO A 350 -2.43 1.54 -11.70
C PRO A 350 -2.93 2.29 -12.95
N ALA A 351 -3.94 3.11 -12.78
CA ALA A 351 -4.53 3.87 -13.88
C ALA A 351 -3.59 4.99 -14.37
N LEU A 352 -2.87 5.66 -13.45
CA LEU A 352 -1.86 6.66 -13.80
C LEU A 352 -0.72 6.05 -14.62
N ALA A 353 -0.18 4.88 -14.22
CA ALA A 353 0.89 4.21 -14.96
C ALA A 353 0.46 3.79 -16.37
N VAL A 354 -0.77 3.30 -16.50
CA VAL A 354 -1.35 2.95 -17.82
C VAL A 354 -1.51 4.20 -18.68
N LEU A 355 -2.00 5.33 -18.15
CA LEU A 355 -2.13 6.57 -18.92
C LEU A 355 -0.75 7.16 -19.25
N ALA A 356 0.16 7.16 -18.31
CA ALA A 356 1.50 7.75 -18.41
C ALA A 356 2.36 7.09 -19.49
N THR A 357 2.18 5.78 -19.75
CA THR A 357 2.98 5.09 -20.78
C THR A 357 2.73 5.63 -22.18
N PHE A 358 1.54 6.19 -22.46
CA PHE A 358 1.22 6.82 -23.75
C PHE A 358 1.88 8.18 -23.95
N ALA A 359 2.54 8.74 -22.94
CA ALA A 359 3.44 9.88 -23.11
C ALA A 359 4.73 9.48 -23.83
N LEU A 360 5.27 8.28 -23.56
CA LEU A 360 6.59 7.86 -24.02
C LEU A 360 6.84 8.05 -25.51
N PRO A 361 5.92 7.64 -26.41
CA PRO A 361 6.11 7.82 -27.84
C PRO A 361 5.99 9.28 -28.31
N THR A 362 5.53 10.18 -27.47
CA THR A 362 5.32 11.61 -27.79
C THR A 362 6.35 12.53 -27.18
N LEU A 363 7.22 11.99 -26.31
CA LEU A 363 8.30 12.77 -25.67
C LEU A 363 9.33 13.23 -26.69
N ASN A 364 9.75 14.47 -26.59
CA ASN A 364 10.85 14.99 -27.37
C ASN A 364 12.22 14.60 -26.77
N ARG A 365 13.28 14.69 -27.58
CA ARG A 365 14.64 14.31 -27.15
C ARG A 365 15.13 15.10 -25.94
N GLY A 366 14.79 16.39 -25.86
CA GLY A 366 15.19 17.24 -24.71
C GLY A 366 14.57 16.76 -23.41
N THR A 367 13.26 16.46 -23.43
CA THR A 367 12.55 15.95 -22.26
C THR A 367 13.09 14.57 -21.82
N ILE A 368 13.35 13.67 -22.77
CA ILE A 368 13.95 12.36 -22.46
C ILE A 368 15.32 12.54 -21.79
N ASN A 369 16.19 13.38 -22.32
CA ASN A 369 17.48 13.65 -21.74
C ASN A 369 17.37 14.30 -20.35
N ALA A 370 16.43 15.21 -20.14
CA ALA A 370 16.18 15.82 -18.84
C ALA A 370 15.75 14.78 -17.79
N ILE A 371 14.84 13.87 -18.14
CA ILE A 371 14.43 12.77 -17.26
C ILE A 371 15.61 11.86 -16.92
N ASP A 372 16.43 11.50 -17.91
CA ASP A 372 17.61 10.64 -17.72
C ASP A 372 18.65 11.30 -16.79
N TRP A 373 19.00 12.57 -17.03
CA TRP A 373 19.95 13.31 -16.20
C TRP A 373 19.43 13.50 -14.77
N PHE A 374 18.14 13.83 -14.63
CA PHE A 374 17.52 13.95 -13.32
C PHE A 374 17.59 12.62 -12.55
N ALA A 375 17.20 11.51 -13.18
CA ALA A 375 17.25 10.19 -12.55
C ALA A 375 18.69 9.80 -12.18
N LEU A 376 19.64 9.97 -13.11
CA LEU A 376 21.05 9.64 -12.89
C LEU A 376 21.62 10.42 -11.71
N LEU A 377 21.50 11.75 -11.71
CA LEU A 377 22.04 12.58 -10.65
C LEU A 377 21.36 12.31 -9.31
N SER A 378 20.03 12.31 -9.28
CA SER A 378 19.26 12.12 -8.04
C SER A 378 19.57 10.78 -7.40
N PHE A 379 19.49 9.67 -8.15
CA PHE A 379 19.68 8.34 -7.56
C PHE A 379 21.15 8.04 -7.26
N THR A 380 22.12 8.61 -8.00
CA THR A 380 23.53 8.47 -7.65
C THR A 380 23.86 9.24 -6.37
N ILE A 381 23.39 10.48 -6.22
CA ILE A 381 23.59 11.28 -5.01
C ILE A 381 22.90 10.61 -3.81
N LEU A 382 21.62 10.22 -3.95
CA LEU A 382 20.87 9.56 -2.88
C LEU A 382 21.51 8.22 -2.49
N GLY A 383 21.91 7.40 -3.46
CA GLY A 383 22.60 6.13 -3.21
C GLY A 383 23.93 6.34 -2.47
N SER A 384 24.72 7.31 -2.91
CA SER A 384 25.95 7.70 -2.21
C SER A 384 25.67 8.17 -0.78
N THR A 385 24.59 8.92 -0.57
CA THR A 385 24.15 9.36 0.76
C THR A 385 23.81 8.17 1.66
N VAL A 386 23.07 7.16 1.16
CA VAL A 386 22.77 5.95 1.93
C VAL A 386 24.05 5.24 2.38
N TRP A 387 25.03 5.08 1.47
CA TRP A 387 26.32 4.48 1.79
C TRP A 387 27.11 5.30 2.81
N LEU A 388 27.19 6.61 2.64
CA LEU A 388 27.94 7.51 3.54
C LEU A 388 27.38 7.46 4.97
N PHE A 389 26.07 7.55 5.13
CA PHE A 389 25.44 7.46 6.45
C PHE A 389 25.61 6.08 7.08
N TRP A 390 25.51 5.00 6.29
CA TRP A 390 25.73 3.65 6.80
C TRP A 390 27.18 3.43 7.28
N ILE A 391 28.17 3.87 6.48
CA ILE A 391 29.59 3.82 6.87
C ILE A 391 29.83 4.66 8.12
N ALA A 392 29.30 5.90 8.16
CA ALA A 392 29.43 6.77 9.31
C ALA A 392 28.82 6.18 10.58
N GLY A 393 27.68 5.48 10.45
CA GLY A 393 27.05 4.77 11.57
C GLY A 393 27.93 3.65 12.12
N LEU A 394 28.58 2.86 11.25
CA LEU A 394 29.45 1.75 11.66
C LEU A 394 30.81 2.18 12.20
N THR A 395 31.42 3.20 11.57
CA THR A 395 32.82 3.59 11.86
C THR A 395 32.94 4.79 12.81
N GLY A 396 31.85 5.54 13.01
CA GLY A 396 31.87 6.82 13.71
C GLY A 396 32.43 7.99 12.88
N PHE A 397 32.88 7.74 11.63
CA PHE A 397 33.47 8.76 10.76
C PHE A 397 32.72 8.85 9.41
N PRO A 398 32.41 10.07 8.91
CA PRO A 398 32.63 11.40 9.51
C PRO A 398 31.73 11.68 10.73
N ALA A 399 32.28 12.25 11.77
CA ALA A 399 31.59 12.47 13.04
C ALA A 399 30.26 13.26 12.96
N PRO A 400 30.08 14.28 12.09
CA PRO A 400 28.78 14.95 11.93
C PRO A 400 27.67 14.01 11.43
N LEU A 401 27.97 13.11 10.48
CA LEU A 401 27.01 12.16 9.94
C LEU A 401 26.67 11.07 10.98
N ALA A 402 27.67 10.54 11.69
CA ALA A 402 27.49 9.59 12.76
C ALA A 402 26.58 10.15 13.89
N ARG A 403 26.76 11.41 14.27
CA ARG A 403 25.89 12.10 15.23
C ARG A 403 24.46 12.24 14.74
N ASN A 404 24.25 12.49 13.44
CA ASN A 404 22.90 12.56 12.88
C ASN A 404 22.21 11.20 12.92
N MET A 405 22.93 10.10 12.62
CA MET A 405 22.41 8.74 12.75
C MET A 405 22.03 8.40 14.20
N ALA A 406 22.89 8.76 15.17
CA ALA A 406 22.63 8.57 16.59
C ALA A 406 21.41 9.39 17.09
N ARG A 407 21.14 10.57 16.49
CA ARG A 407 19.92 11.35 16.80
C ARG A 407 18.66 10.72 16.24
N TYR A 408 18.74 10.10 15.06
CA TYR A 408 17.60 9.42 14.43
C TYR A 408 17.19 8.15 15.19
N ALA A 409 18.15 7.38 15.67
CA ALA A 409 17.92 6.16 16.45
C ALA A 409 18.83 6.16 17.70
N PRO A 410 18.45 6.91 18.75
CA PRO A 410 19.24 6.97 20.00
C PRO A 410 19.39 5.59 20.62
N GLY A 411 20.60 5.22 21.01
CA GLY A 411 20.89 3.91 21.64
C GLY A 411 21.03 2.73 20.67
N PHE A 412 20.78 2.93 19.37
CA PHE A 412 21.00 1.88 18.37
C PHE A 412 22.49 1.66 18.13
N VAL A 413 22.94 0.40 18.24
CA VAL A 413 24.31 -0.02 17.96
C VAL A 413 24.32 -0.71 16.59
N PRO A 414 24.89 -0.09 15.54
CA PRO A 414 24.96 -0.66 14.20
C PRO A 414 25.80 -1.94 14.20
N GLN A 415 25.31 -2.97 13.52
CA GLN A 415 26.02 -4.23 13.33
C GLN A 415 26.28 -4.47 11.85
N PHE A 416 27.48 -4.92 11.52
CA PHE A 416 27.79 -5.33 10.15
C PHE A 416 27.16 -6.67 9.83
N LYS A 417 26.35 -6.72 8.74
CA LYS A 417 25.73 -7.93 8.22
C LYS A 417 26.24 -8.21 6.82
N MET A 418 27.03 -9.28 6.64
CA MET A 418 27.68 -9.65 5.36
C MET A 418 26.66 -9.78 4.22
N LEU A 419 25.53 -10.47 4.43
CA LEU A 419 24.51 -10.65 3.39
C LEU A 419 23.94 -9.32 2.90
N SER A 420 23.59 -8.42 3.83
CA SER A 420 23.07 -7.07 3.49
C SER A 420 24.10 -6.25 2.72
N PHE A 421 25.36 -6.33 3.12
CA PHE A 421 26.46 -5.67 2.44
C PHE A 421 26.65 -6.19 1.01
N VAL A 422 26.68 -7.53 0.81
CA VAL A 422 26.84 -8.14 -0.52
C VAL A 422 25.66 -7.74 -1.44
N CYS A 423 24.42 -7.78 -0.95
CA CYS A 423 23.26 -7.34 -1.71
C CYS A 423 23.35 -5.84 -2.10
N ALA A 424 23.76 -4.99 -1.17
CA ALA A 424 23.93 -3.57 -1.43
C ALA A 424 25.03 -3.29 -2.47
N VAL A 425 26.16 -3.97 -2.38
CA VAL A 425 27.24 -3.88 -3.39
C VAL A 425 26.76 -4.37 -4.75
N ALA A 426 26.09 -5.51 -4.79
CA ALA A 426 25.58 -6.08 -6.05
C ALA A 426 24.63 -5.13 -6.77
N VAL A 427 23.64 -4.54 -6.06
CA VAL A 427 22.69 -3.60 -6.68
C VAL A 427 23.37 -2.30 -7.09
N THR A 428 24.39 -1.84 -6.34
CA THR A 428 25.17 -0.66 -6.69
C THR A 428 26.00 -0.89 -7.94
N VAL A 429 26.64 -2.06 -8.08
CA VAL A 429 27.35 -2.45 -9.30
C VAL A 429 26.39 -2.54 -10.50
N CYS A 430 25.21 -3.15 -10.32
CA CYS A 430 24.18 -3.18 -11.36
C CYS A 430 23.77 -1.77 -11.80
N TRP A 431 23.66 -0.81 -10.86
CA TRP A 431 23.38 0.58 -11.19
C TRP A 431 24.48 1.22 -12.05
N PHE A 432 25.73 1.06 -11.69
CA PHE A 432 26.86 1.60 -12.49
C PHE A 432 26.93 0.95 -13.88
N VAL A 433 26.71 -0.36 -13.98
CA VAL A 433 26.65 -1.06 -15.27
C VAL A 433 25.50 -0.51 -16.13
N LEU A 434 24.32 -0.31 -15.55
CA LEU A 434 23.17 0.25 -16.24
C LEU A 434 23.43 1.67 -16.72
N VAL A 435 23.98 2.52 -15.86
CA VAL A 435 24.34 3.92 -16.20
C VAL A 435 25.37 3.93 -17.35
N ARG A 436 26.43 3.11 -17.25
CA ARG A 436 27.44 2.99 -18.32
C ARG A 436 26.84 2.51 -19.64
N TRP A 437 25.98 1.50 -19.58
CA TRP A 437 25.26 1.00 -20.76
C TRP A 437 24.38 2.10 -21.38
N ARG A 438 23.67 2.86 -20.54
CA ARG A 438 22.80 3.94 -20.99
C ARG A 438 23.57 5.11 -21.63
N LEU A 439 24.73 5.46 -21.10
CA LEU A 439 25.58 6.53 -21.61
C LEU A 439 26.36 6.09 -22.88
N ALA A 440 26.86 4.84 -22.93
CA ALA A 440 27.68 4.33 -24.02
C ALA A 440 26.88 4.06 -25.31
N ARG A 441 25.58 3.71 -25.17
CA ARG A 441 24.68 3.43 -26.30
C ARG A 441 23.49 4.37 -26.25
N HIS A 442 23.12 4.90 -27.39
CA HIS A 442 21.89 5.69 -27.53
C HIS A 442 20.77 4.75 -28.07
N PRO A 443 20.25 3.80 -27.25
CA PRO A 443 19.24 2.88 -27.71
C PRO A 443 17.99 3.68 -28.09
N LYS A 444 17.47 3.46 -29.30
CA LYS A 444 16.27 4.15 -29.82
C LYS A 444 15.00 3.51 -29.27
N VAL A 445 14.97 3.04 -28.02
CA VAL A 445 13.87 2.28 -27.44
C VAL A 445 12.99 3.19 -26.58
N LEU A 446 11.66 3.03 -26.63
CA LEU A 446 10.70 3.89 -25.93
C LEU A 446 10.85 3.87 -24.40
N TRP A 447 11.02 2.69 -23.81
CA TRP A 447 11.13 2.52 -22.36
C TRP A 447 12.42 3.08 -21.77
N ARG A 448 13.40 3.46 -22.62
CA ARG A 448 14.69 3.98 -22.13
C ARG A 448 14.55 5.23 -21.24
N SER A 449 13.54 6.06 -21.47
CA SER A 449 13.30 7.30 -20.73
C SER A 449 12.85 7.04 -19.27
N VAL A 450 12.40 5.84 -18.95
CA VAL A 450 11.90 5.47 -17.61
C VAL A 450 12.71 4.38 -16.93
N VAL A 451 13.63 3.71 -17.66
CA VAL A 451 14.43 2.61 -17.09
C VAL A 451 15.36 3.08 -15.98
N LEU A 452 15.99 4.25 -16.11
CA LEU A 452 16.84 4.81 -15.07
C LEU A 452 16.03 5.23 -13.84
N SER A 453 14.83 5.75 -14.03
CA SER A 453 13.95 6.12 -12.91
C SER A 453 13.50 4.87 -12.14
N SER A 454 13.06 3.83 -12.83
CA SER A 454 12.63 2.58 -12.20
C SER A 454 13.78 1.84 -11.51
N ALA A 455 14.91 1.68 -12.21
CA ALA A 455 16.09 1.03 -11.64
C ALA A 455 16.69 1.85 -10.48
N GLY A 456 16.65 3.19 -10.57
CA GLY A 456 17.09 4.07 -9.50
C GLY A 456 16.21 3.97 -8.26
N THR A 457 14.88 3.93 -8.43
CA THR A 457 13.95 3.70 -7.30
C THR A 457 14.18 2.32 -6.70
N THR A 458 14.37 1.28 -7.52
CA THR A 458 14.70 -0.08 -7.05
C THR A 458 16.03 -0.11 -6.31
N LEU A 459 17.08 0.55 -6.84
CA LEU A 459 18.38 0.71 -6.16
C LEU A 459 18.18 1.32 -4.77
N MET A 460 17.51 2.47 -4.70
CA MET A 460 17.28 3.17 -3.44
C MET A 460 16.53 2.30 -2.44
N TRP A 461 15.46 1.63 -2.90
CA TRP A 461 14.68 0.73 -2.07
C TRP A 461 15.53 -0.43 -1.52
N VAL A 462 16.30 -1.10 -2.37
CA VAL A 462 17.18 -2.19 -1.94
C VAL A 462 18.27 -1.70 -0.99
N LEU A 463 18.91 -0.58 -1.27
CA LEU A 463 19.93 -0.01 -0.38
C LEU A 463 19.35 0.31 1.01
N VAL A 464 18.20 0.96 1.06
CA VAL A 464 17.52 1.30 2.32
C VAL A 464 17.10 0.03 3.06
N MET A 465 16.53 -0.97 2.35
CA MET A 465 16.04 -2.22 2.94
C MET A 465 17.15 -3.25 3.20
N THR A 466 18.39 -2.97 2.89
CA THR A 466 19.54 -3.81 3.27
C THR A 466 20.41 -3.14 4.32
N LEU A 467 20.88 -1.93 4.04
CA LEU A 467 21.85 -1.23 4.89
C LEU A 467 21.19 -0.53 6.09
N TRP A 468 20.01 0.08 5.87
CA TRP A 468 19.35 0.88 6.91
C TRP A 468 18.19 0.14 7.59
N LEU A 469 17.80 -1.04 7.11
CA LEU A 469 16.69 -1.79 7.69
C LEU A 469 16.81 -1.99 9.21
N PRO A 470 17.97 -2.39 9.78
CA PRO A 470 18.08 -2.57 11.23
C PRO A 470 17.81 -1.27 12.00
N ASN A 471 18.32 -0.14 11.50
CA ASN A 471 18.11 1.17 12.12
C ASN A 471 16.65 1.63 12.00
N ILE A 472 16.04 1.48 10.80
CA ILE A 472 14.63 1.81 10.56
C ILE A 472 13.73 0.92 11.39
N ASN A 473 14.02 -0.38 11.47
CA ASN A 473 13.25 -1.32 12.26
C ASN A 473 13.27 -0.92 13.74
N TYR A 474 14.46 -0.66 14.31
CA TYR A 474 14.62 -0.19 15.67
C TYR A 474 13.81 1.10 15.95
N SER A 475 13.81 2.05 15.00
CA SER A 475 13.10 3.31 15.18
C SER A 475 11.58 3.21 14.96
N ARG A 476 11.08 2.21 14.22
CA ARG A 476 9.66 2.07 13.86
C ARG A 476 8.93 0.93 14.58
N THR A 477 9.64 -0.01 15.23
CA THR A 477 9.03 -1.11 15.99
C THR A 477 8.60 -0.67 17.39
N TYR A 478 7.58 -1.33 17.94
CA TYR A 478 7.21 -1.25 19.36
C TYR A 478 7.66 -2.48 20.14
N LYS A 479 8.46 -3.38 19.55
CA LYS A 479 8.85 -4.66 20.13
C LYS A 479 9.51 -4.49 21.49
N ASP A 480 10.56 -3.66 21.57
CA ASP A 480 11.31 -3.44 22.82
C ASP A 480 10.42 -2.88 23.93
N VAL A 481 9.50 -1.97 23.60
CA VAL A 481 8.53 -1.41 24.54
C VAL A 481 7.54 -2.48 25.00
N ALA A 482 7.06 -3.33 24.08
CA ALA A 482 6.17 -4.43 24.42
C ALA A 482 6.80 -5.43 25.38
N GLU A 483 8.07 -5.81 25.14
CA GLU A 483 8.84 -6.71 26.00
C GLU A 483 9.09 -6.10 27.39
N GLN A 484 9.41 -4.80 27.46
CA GLN A 484 9.56 -4.10 28.75
C GLN A 484 8.25 -4.04 29.53
N ILE A 485 7.12 -3.70 28.89
CA ILE A 485 5.81 -3.70 29.54
C ILE A 485 5.49 -5.11 30.04
N ALA A 486 5.70 -6.14 29.22
CA ALA A 486 5.42 -7.53 29.58
C ALA A 486 6.21 -7.98 30.81
N SER A 487 7.48 -7.56 30.97
CA SER A 487 8.30 -7.89 32.12
C SER A 487 7.86 -7.23 33.43
N HIS A 488 6.98 -6.23 33.38
CA HIS A 488 6.45 -5.54 34.56
C HIS A 488 4.98 -5.85 34.83
N LEU A 489 4.36 -6.70 34.00
CA LEU A 489 2.99 -7.16 34.25
C LEU A 489 2.97 -8.18 35.39
N PRO A 490 1.96 -8.13 36.27
CA PRO A 490 1.73 -9.21 37.23
C PRO A 490 1.42 -10.53 36.54
N ASP A 491 1.89 -11.66 37.07
CA ASP A 491 1.65 -13.00 36.49
C ASP A 491 0.17 -13.38 36.42
N ASP A 492 -0.65 -12.80 37.31
CA ASP A 492 -2.06 -13.15 37.53
C ASP A 492 -3.05 -12.03 37.14
N TYR A 493 -2.66 -11.13 36.21
CA TYR A 493 -3.59 -10.09 35.74
C TYR A 493 -4.72 -10.67 34.87
N SER A 494 -5.93 -10.11 35.00
CA SER A 494 -7.09 -10.56 34.25
C SER A 494 -7.11 -10.02 32.81
N CYS A 495 -6.96 -8.71 32.66
CA CYS A 495 -6.91 -8.00 31.39
C CYS A 495 -6.23 -6.62 31.54
N ILE A 496 -5.92 -6.02 30.38
CA ILE A 496 -5.36 -4.67 30.26
C ILE A 496 -6.39 -3.77 29.60
N SER A 497 -6.76 -2.66 30.24
CA SER A 497 -7.56 -1.60 29.64
C SER A 497 -6.65 -0.64 28.85
N PRO A 498 -6.80 -0.52 27.52
CA PRO A 498 -6.00 0.41 26.74
C PRO A 498 -6.62 1.81 26.78
N VAL A 499 -5.85 2.78 27.28
CA VAL A 499 -6.29 4.18 27.34
C VAL A 499 -5.42 5.01 26.41
N ARG A 500 -6.05 5.65 25.42
CA ARG A 500 -5.39 6.47 24.38
C ARG A 500 -4.32 5.74 23.56
N LEU A 501 -4.37 4.40 23.50
CA LEU A 501 -3.48 3.62 22.64
C LEU A 501 -4.00 3.59 21.20
N GLY A 502 -3.09 3.82 20.25
CA GLY A 502 -3.37 3.63 18.84
C GLY A 502 -3.47 2.15 18.43
N ASN A 503 -4.16 1.85 17.33
CA ASN A 503 -4.35 0.48 16.85
C ASN A 503 -3.02 -0.26 16.62
N ALA A 504 -1.99 0.43 16.09
CA ALA A 504 -0.66 -0.15 15.89
C ALA A 504 0.02 -0.58 17.21
N GLN A 505 -0.16 0.19 18.27
CA GLN A 505 0.39 -0.11 19.60
C GLN A 505 -0.32 -1.31 20.21
N ILE A 506 -1.66 -1.33 20.19
CA ILE A 506 -2.45 -2.47 20.66
C ILE A 506 -2.05 -3.76 19.92
N ALA A 507 -1.92 -3.70 18.59
CA ALA A 507 -1.51 -4.82 17.76
C ALA A 507 -0.15 -5.38 18.17
N THR A 508 0.84 -4.51 18.28
CA THR A 508 2.22 -4.90 18.57
C THR A 508 2.42 -5.35 20.01
N PHE A 509 1.75 -4.71 20.96
CA PHE A 509 1.79 -5.12 22.37
C PHE A 509 1.10 -6.47 22.58
N ALA A 510 -0.03 -6.72 21.92
CA ALA A 510 -0.69 -8.01 21.95
C ALA A 510 0.17 -9.12 21.31
N TYR A 511 0.88 -8.80 20.21
CA TYR A 511 1.70 -9.79 19.48
C TYR A 511 3.03 -10.09 20.19
N PHE A 512 3.85 -9.06 20.49
CA PHE A 512 5.18 -9.24 21.06
C PHE A 512 5.17 -9.44 22.58
N GLY A 513 4.26 -8.76 23.28
CA GLY A 513 4.14 -8.85 24.74
C GLY A 513 3.13 -9.89 25.22
N HIS A 514 2.46 -10.59 24.30
CA HIS A 514 1.37 -11.54 24.61
C HIS A 514 0.29 -10.96 25.54
N MET A 515 0.04 -9.64 25.42
CA MET A 515 -0.85 -8.91 26.29
C MET A 515 -2.32 -9.16 25.95
N HIS A 516 -3.14 -9.35 26.97
CA HIS A 516 -4.57 -9.54 26.85
C HIS A 516 -5.31 -8.22 27.08
N PHE A 517 -5.81 -7.61 26.00
CA PHE A 517 -6.58 -6.37 26.05
C PHE A 517 -8.08 -6.64 26.16
N ALA A 518 -8.79 -5.80 26.94
CA ALA A 518 -10.25 -5.76 26.95
C ALA A 518 -10.73 -4.29 26.95
N PHE A 519 -11.81 -4.02 26.21
CA PHE A 519 -12.29 -2.65 25.98
C PHE A 519 -13.54 -2.28 26.79
N ASP A 520 -14.31 -3.29 27.23
CA ASP A 520 -15.61 -3.10 27.89
C ASP A 520 -15.68 -3.76 29.28
N GLN A 521 -14.53 -4.03 29.90
CA GLN A 521 -14.46 -4.72 31.19
C GLN A 521 -13.57 -3.94 32.16
N ASP A 522 -13.90 -4.05 33.45
CA ASP A 522 -13.02 -3.57 34.52
C ASP A 522 -11.78 -4.47 34.59
N CYS A 523 -10.66 -3.95 34.10
CA CYS A 523 -9.38 -4.64 34.08
C CYS A 523 -8.57 -4.30 35.33
N ASP A 524 -7.66 -5.20 35.70
CA ASP A 524 -6.72 -5.00 36.84
C ASP A 524 -5.54 -4.12 36.46
N VAL A 525 -5.32 -3.94 35.16
CA VAL A 525 -4.19 -3.22 34.59
C VAL A 525 -4.70 -2.16 33.62
N ILE A 526 -4.12 -0.96 33.69
CA ILE A 526 -4.34 0.11 32.70
C ILE A 526 -2.99 0.38 32.01
N LEU A 527 -3.02 0.36 30.68
CA LEU A 527 -1.89 0.83 29.87
C LEU A 527 -2.32 2.10 29.14
N ARG A 528 -1.70 3.22 29.49
CA ARG A 528 -2.05 4.55 29.00
C ARG A 528 -0.91 5.15 28.18
N GLN A 529 -1.26 5.79 27.05
CA GLN A 529 -0.35 6.67 26.33
C GLN A 529 -0.62 8.14 26.72
N ASP A 530 0.42 8.83 27.14
CA ASP A 530 0.42 10.26 27.39
C ASP A 530 1.32 10.99 26.39
N THR A 531 0.87 12.17 25.93
CA THR A 531 1.65 13.03 25.02
C THR A 531 2.38 14.14 25.76
N GLN A 532 1.95 14.48 26.98
CA GLN A 532 2.55 15.46 27.90
C GLN A 532 2.16 15.15 29.34
N ASP A 533 2.75 15.86 30.31
CA ASP A 533 2.51 15.70 31.76
C ASP A 533 1.03 16.01 32.14
N TYR A 534 0.14 15.11 31.82
CA TYR A 534 -1.18 15.08 32.44
C TYR A 534 -1.04 14.36 33.79
N GLY A 535 -1.58 14.99 34.84
CA GLY A 535 -1.54 14.48 36.21
C GLY A 535 -2.04 13.04 36.36
N GLU A 536 -1.88 12.48 37.54
CA GLU A 536 -2.31 11.12 37.88
C GLU A 536 -3.76 10.84 37.47
N PRO A 537 -4.12 9.59 37.18
CA PRO A 537 -5.45 9.20 36.72
C PRO A 537 -6.51 9.29 37.84
N SER A 538 -6.57 10.42 38.53
CA SER A 538 -7.55 10.68 39.59
C SER A 538 -9.01 10.69 39.11
N SER A 539 -9.23 10.62 37.79
CA SER A 539 -10.58 10.62 37.20
C SER A 539 -11.04 9.23 36.69
N LEU A 540 -10.20 8.19 36.76
CA LEU A 540 -10.47 6.91 36.10
C LEU A 540 -11.19 5.87 36.94
N SER A 541 -11.70 6.19 38.11
CA SER A 541 -12.59 5.34 38.92
C SER A 541 -12.33 5.44 40.43
N ASN A 542 -13.24 4.90 41.25
CA ASN A 542 -13.15 4.79 42.72
C ASN A 542 -12.06 3.83 43.21
N PHE A 543 -11.03 3.52 42.39
CA PHE A 543 -10.00 2.53 42.70
C PHE A 543 -8.62 3.16 42.87
N VAL A 544 -7.78 2.55 43.70
CA VAL A 544 -6.39 2.99 43.91
C VAL A 544 -5.47 2.31 42.91
N TRP A 545 -4.81 3.11 42.08
CA TRP A 545 -3.90 2.67 41.02
C TRP A 545 -2.44 2.95 41.42
N LYS A 546 -1.56 1.99 41.20
CA LYS A 546 -0.12 2.14 41.40
C LYS A 546 0.58 2.17 40.04
N LEU A 547 1.35 3.20 39.75
CA LEU A 547 2.27 3.23 38.63
C LEU A 547 3.38 2.21 38.85
N VAL A 548 3.49 1.20 37.98
CA VAL A 548 4.47 0.11 38.08
C VAL A 548 5.61 0.33 37.09
N TRP A 549 5.32 0.89 35.93
CA TRP A 549 6.32 1.14 34.91
C TRP A 549 5.95 2.39 34.07
N GLU A 550 6.98 3.12 33.68
CA GLU A 550 6.91 4.22 32.74
C GLU A 550 8.04 4.09 31.73
N GLY A 551 7.72 4.24 30.45
CA GLY A 551 8.70 4.17 29.39
C GLY A 551 8.21 4.77 28.09
N ARG A 552 9.10 4.79 27.12
CA ARG A 552 8.80 5.32 25.79
C ARG A 552 9.59 4.56 24.73
N ARG A 553 9.15 4.64 23.50
CA ARG A 553 9.98 4.25 22.37
C ARG A 553 11.14 5.23 22.23
N VAL A 554 12.36 4.71 22.18
CA VAL A 554 13.59 5.53 22.26
C VAL A 554 13.67 6.55 21.11
N ALA A 555 13.16 6.19 19.93
CA ALA A 555 13.16 7.04 18.75
C ALA A 555 12.05 8.13 18.74
N ASP A 556 11.12 8.08 19.69
CA ASP A 556 10.01 9.05 19.74
C ASP A 556 9.97 9.70 21.13
N ARG A 557 10.12 11.03 21.16
CA ARG A 557 10.13 11.78 22.42
C ARG A 557 8.75 12.12 22.95
N ASP A 558 7.75 12.10 22.06
CA ASP A 558 6.40 12.54 22.35
C ASP A 558 5.50 11.38 22.81
N GLU A 559 5.91 10.12 22.55
CA GLU A 559 5.19 8.94 23.01
C GLU A 559 5.71 8.52 24.41
N ARG A 560 4.84 8.58 25.42
CA ARG A 560 5.12 8.09 26.77
C ARG A 560 4.05 7.09 27.17
N PHE A 561 4.46 5.91 27.63
CA PHE A 561 3.57 4.84 28.10
C PHE A 561 3.69 4.70 29.59
N ARG A 562 2.54 4.53 30.27
CA ARG A 562 2.46 4.31 31.71
C ARG A 562 1.62 3.08 32.00
N LEU A 563 2.15 2.18 32.81
CA LEU A 563 1.50 0.97 33.25
C LEU A 563 1.04 1.14 34.69
N TYR A 564 -0.25 1.05 34.91
CA TYR A 564 -0.86 1.11 36.25
C TYR A 564 -1.46 -0.24 36.59
N VAL A 565 -1.27 -0.67 37.85
CA VAL A 565 -1.85 -1.88 38.42
C VAL A 565 -2.75 -1.52 39.58
N ARG A 566 -3.90 -2.15 39.69
CA ARG A 566 -4.89 -1.93 40.76
C ARG A 566 -4.44 -2.61 42.06
N ILE A 567 -4.49 -1.88 43.17
CA ILE A 567 -4.03 -2.38 44.48
C ILE A 567 -5.16 -3.09 45.26
N ASP A 568 -6.43 -2.67 45.10
CA ASP A 568 -7.57 -2.99 45.99
C ASP A 568 -8.40 -4.21 45.56
N ARG A 569 -7.84 -5.21 44.89
CA ARG A 569 -8.64 -6.34 44.40
C ARG A 569 -8.50 -7.59 45.25
N PRO A 570 -9.63 -8.20 45.75
CA PRO A 570 -9.63 -9.61 46.11
C PRO A 570 -9.38 -10.44 44.83
N LYS A 571 -8.44 -11.39 44.83
CA LYS A 571 -8.09 -12.23 43.67
C LYS A 571 -9.36 -12.90 43.10
N PRO A 572 -9.77 -12.63 41.86
CA PRO A 572 -10.85 -13.35 41.27
C PRO A 572 -10.43 -14.81 40.99
N PRO A 573 -11.36 -15.78 41.03
CA PRO A 573 -11.06 -17.12 40.58
C PRO A 573 -10.67 -17.09 39.10
N VAL A 574 -9.56 -17.73 38.75
CA VAL A 574 -9.06 -17.87 37.39
C VAL A 574 -10.06 -18.70 36.60
N THR A 575 -10.99 -18.03 35.93
CA THR A 575 -11.88 -18.68 34.95
C THR A 575 -11.38 -18.33 33.56
N HIS A 576 -10.70 -19.26 32.91
CA HIS A 576 -10.47 -19.23 31.47
C HIS A 576 -11.81 -19.35 30.73
N ARG A 577 -12.62 -18.28 30.73
CA ARG A 577 -13.77 -18.20 29.84
C ARG A 577 -13.29 -17.77 28.47
N ALA A 578 -13.62 -18.58 27.48
CA ALA A 578 -13.52 -18.18 26.06
C ALA A 578 -14.17 -16.82 25.90
N TRP A 579 -13.38 -15.86 25.46
CA TRP A 579 -13.78 -14.48 25.25
C TRP A 579 -14.93 -14.39 24.25
N ARG A 580 -15.97 -13.62 24.58
CA ARG A 580 -17.04 -13.21 23.66
C ARG A 580 -16.95 -11.70 23.46
N PRO A 581 -16.86 -11.20 22.22
CA PRO A 581 -16.83 -9.76 21.98
C PRO A 581 -18.18 -9.11 22.36
N ARG A 582 -18.10 -7.99 23.06
CA ARG A 582 -19.24 -7.09 23.32
C ARG A 582 -19.09 -5.81 22.50
N ARG A 583 -20.22 -5.12 22.29
CA ARG A 583 -20.38 -3.90 21.49
C ARG A 583 -19.42 -2.80 21.96
N ALA A 584 -18.73 -2.14 21.02
CA ALA A 584 -17.92 -0.96 21.33
C ALA A 584 -18.81 0.22 21.75
N VAL A 585 -18.42 0.90 22.82
CA VAL A 585 -19.01 2.19 23.23
C VAL A 585 -18.56 3.26 22.24
N PRO A 586 -19.43 4.22 21.83
CA PRO A 586 -19.02 5.33 20.96
C PRO A 586 -17.86 6.09 21.61
N ALA A 587 -16.87 6.46 20.80
CA ALA A 587 -15.81 7.36 21.23
C ALA A 587 -16.45 8.70 21.61
N ASP A 588 -16.30 9.14 22.87
CA ASP A 588 -16.64 10.48 23.26
C ASP A 588 -15.83 11.47 22.40
N THR A 589 -16.56 12.28 21.68
CA THR A 589 -16.05 13.43 20.96
C THR A 589 -15.73 14.52 22.00
N ASP A 590 -14.45 14.75 22.28
CA ASP A 590 -13.88 16.01 22.76
C ASP A 590 -12.58 16.32 22.01
#